data_ca5baccae1fcbf1ab01cd8cdbe8648f8
#
_entry.id   ca5baccae1fcbf1ab01cd8cdbe8648f8
#
_cell.length_a   1.000
_cell.length_b   1.000
_cell.length_c   1.000
_cell.angle_alpha   90.00
_cell.angle_beta   90.00
_cell.angle_gamma   90.00
#
_symmetry.space_group_name_H-M   'P 1'
#
loop_
_entity.id
_entity.type
_entity.pdbx_description
1 polymer ?
#
loop_
_entity_poly.entity_id
_entity_poly.type
_entity_poly.pdbx_seq_one_letter_code
_entity_poly.pdbx_strand_id
1 'polypeptide(L)'
;MAWLIGILHDIGRFEQLRRYQTFFDYRSMDHAKYGVHVLFEEGHIKDFIASSEEMTVIRAAIGEHNVYEVRGDLSKRELHFARLIRDADKLDIFRVYVMYREKEHQRLERRLVGP
;
A
#
# COMPACT_ATOMS: atom_id res chain seq x y z
N MET A 1 -3.68 15.58 -3.33
CA MET A 1 -2.50 14.88 -2.79
C MET A 1 -2.86 13.50 -2.24
N ALA A 2 -3.77 13.38 -1.28
CA ALA A 2 -4.18 12.09 -0.71
C ALA A 2 -4.66 11.08 -1.77
N TRP A 3 -5.41 11.56 -2.75
CA TRP A 3 -5.90 10.74 -3.86
C TRP A 3 -4.75 10.13 -4.67
N LEU A 4 -3.74 10.93 -5.00
CA LEU A 4 -2.59 10.47 -5.78
C LEU A 4 -1.75 9.45 -4.99
N ILE A 5 -1.52 9.71 -3.71
CA ILE A 5 -0.84 8.77 -2.82
C ILE A 5 -1.63 7.46 -2.73
N GLY A 6 -2.95 7.55 -2.62
CA GLY A 6 -3.82 6.37 -2.59
C GLY A 6 -3.68 5.49 -3.82
N ILE A 7 -3.61 6.09 -5.01
CA ILE A 7 -3.42 5.35 -6.26
C ILE A 7 -2.03 4.72 -6.35
N LEU A 8 -1.00 5.45 -5.91
CA LEU A 8 0.40 5.05 -6.13
C LEU A 8 1.00 4.19 -5.01
N HIS A 9 0.37 4.10 -3.83
CA HIS A 9 1.02 3.48 -2.66
C HIS A 9 1.37 1.99 -2.88
N ASP A 10 0.61 1.30 -3.67
CA ASP A 10 0.82 -0.13 -3.96
C ASP A 10 1.42 -0.41 -5.33
N ILE A 11 2.02 0.59 -5.98
CA ILE A 11 2.59 0.40 -7.32
C ILE A 11 3.67 -0.71 -7.35
N GLY A 12 4.36 -0.92 -6.23
CA GLY A 12 5.36 -1.98 -6.10
C GLY A 12 4.79 -3.40 -6.13
N ARG A 13 3.49 -3.55 -5.89
CA ARG A 13 2.81 -4.85 -5.91
C ARG A 13 2.82 -5.52 -7.28
N PHE A 14 2.80 -4.74 -8.35
CA PHE A 14 2.80 -5.28 -9.71
C PHE A 14 4.08 -6.08 -9.98
N GLU A 15 5.23 -5.51 -9.67
CA GLU A 15 6.51 -6.19 -9.86
C GLU A 15 6.71 -7.32 -8.86
N GLN A 16 6.24 -7.14 -7.64
CA GLN A 16 6.27 -8.18 -6.61
C GLN A 16 5.54 -9.44 -7.10
N LEU A 17 4.33 -9.27 -7.60
CA LEU A 17 3.53 -10.38 -8.11
C LEU A 17 4.18 -11.02 -9.35
N ARG A 18 4.72 -10.19 -10.26
CA ARG A 18 5.36 -10.67 -11.48
C ARG A 18 6.59 -11.55 -11.18
N ARG A 19 7.44 -11.11 -10.26
CA ARG A 19 8.70 -11.81 -9.94
C ARG A 19 8.50 -13.00 -9.00
N TYR A 20 7.66 -12.84 -8.00
CA TYR A 20 7.60 -13.77 -6.88
C TYR A 20 6.26 -14.50 -6.78
N GLN A 21 5.26 -14.10 -7.57
CA GLN A 21 3.92 -14.69 -7.58
C GLN A 21 3.26 -14.73 -6.21
N THR A 22 3.55 -13.74 -5.37
CA THR A 22 3.00 -13.59 -4.03
C THR A 22 2.89 -12.11 -3.64
N PHE A 23 1.97 -11.79 -2.74
CA PHE A 23 1.88 -10.47 -2.11
C PHE A 23 2.49 -10.45 -0.69
N PHE A 24 3.11 -11.53 -0.26
CA PHE A 24 3.75 -11.58 1.06
C PHE A 24 5.16 -10.98 0.99
N ASP A 25 5.34 -9.81 1.60
CA ASP A 25 6.63 -9.10 1.59
C ASP A 25 7.75 -9.95 2.20
N TYR A 26 7.46 -10.70 3.25
CA TYR A 26 8.46 -11.54 3.91
C TYR A 26 8.97 -12.70 3.04
N ARG A 27 8.25 -13.03 1.96
CA ARG A 27 8.64 -14.08 1.00
C ARG A 27 9.23 -13.54 -0.28
N SER A 28 9.27 -12.23 -0.45
CA SER A 28 9.65 -11.61 -1.71
C SER A 28 10.47 -10.34 -1.52
N MET A 29 9.80 -9.20 -1.42
CA MET A 29 10.40 -7.89 -1.30
C MET A 29 9.45 -6.96 -0.54
N ASP A 30 10.00 -5.88 0.02
CA ASP A 30 9.20 -4.82 0.60
C ASP A 30 8.55 -4.01 -0.54
N HIS A 31 7.26 -4.20 -0.76
CA HIS A 31 6.54 -3.56 -1.86
C HIS A 31 6.52 -2.03 -1.74
N ALA A 32 6.53 -1.50 -0.53
CA ALA A 32 6.55 -0.06 -0.30
C ALA A 32 7.86 0.56 -0.77
N LYS A 33 8.98 -0.04 -0.40
CA LYS A 33 10.31 0.40 -0.84
C LYS A 33 10.50 0.24 -2.33
N TYR A 34 9.97 -0.83 -2.89
CA TYR A 34 10.03 -1.03 -4.34
C TYR A 34 9.17 -0.02 -5.08
N GLY A 35 8.02 0.36 -4.51
CA GLY A 35 7.20 1.44 -5.06
C GLY A 35 7.95 2.77 -5.11
N VAL A 36 8.69 3.11 -4.06
CA VAL A 36 9.56 4.29 -4.05
C VAL A 36 10.64 4.18 -5.14
N HIS A 37 11.22 3.00 -5.31
CA HIS A 37 12.21 2.76 -6.37
C HIS A 37 11.63 3.04 -7.77
N VAL A 38 10.47 2.48 -8.07
CA VAL A 38 9.80 2.68 -9.36
C VAL A 38 9.49 4.15 -9.62
N LEU A 39 8.94 4.84 -8.63
CA LEU A 39 8.53 6.22 -8.80
C LEU A 39 9.71 7.20 -8.84
N PHE A 40 10.70 7.02 -7.98
CA PHE A 40 11.75 8.02 -7.78
C PHE A 40 13.09 7.62 -8.41
N GLU A 41 13.54 6.38 -8.26
CA GLU A 41 14.80 5.94 -8.87
C GLU A 41 14.64 5.74 -10.39
N GLU A 42 13.54 5.13 -10.82
CA GLU A 42 13.23 4.97 -12.25
C GLU A 42 12.58 6.21 -12.84
N GLY A 43 12.19 7.19 -12.01
CA GLY A 43 11.72 8.50 -12.45
C GLY A 43 10.26 8.59 -12.91
N HIS A 44 9.45 7.58 -12.70
CA HIS A 44 8.05 7.57 -13.17
C HIS A 44 7.15 8.59 -12.45
N ILE A 45 7.58 9.10 -11.29
CA ILE A 45 6.81 10.13 -10.56
C ILE A 45 6.57 11.38 -11.41
N LYS A 46 7.47 11.69 -12.33
CA LYS A 46 7.37 12.86 -13.22
C LYS A 46 6.15 12.79 -14.14
N ASP A 47 5.63 11.60 -14.40
CA ASP A 47 4.43 11.41 -15.21
C ASP A 47 3.17 11.87 -14.47
N PHE A 48 3.24 12.01 -13.16
CA PHE A 48 2.10 12.31 -12.31
C PHE A 48 2.16 13.71 -11.70
N ILE A 49 3.36 14.22 -11.40
CA ILE A 49 3.53 15.50 -10.72
C ILE A 49 4.85 16.15 -11.09
N ALA A 50 4.87 17.49 -11.09
CA ALA A 50 6.05 18.29 -11.42
C ALA A 50 6.70 18.96 -10.19
N SER A 51 5.93 19.19 -9.11
CA SER A 51 6.41 19.90 -7.93
C SER A 51 7.35 19.05 -7.09
N SER A 52 8.57 19.54 -6.83
CA SER A 52 9.55 18.85 -5.99
C SER A 52 9.09 18.74 -4.53
N GLU A 53 8.34 19.71 -4.02
CA GLU A 53 7.80 19.67 -2.67
C GLU A 53 6.78 18.53 -2.51
N GLU A 54 5.91 18.38 -3.50
CA GLU A 54 4.92 17.31 -3.50
C GLU A 54 5.58 15.94 -3.69
N MET A 55 6.66 15.85 -4.44
CA MET A 55 7.43 14.62 -4.60
C MET A 55 7.98 14.11 -3.27
N THR A 56 8.48 14.99 -2.40
CA THR A 56 8.99 14.62 -1.07
C THR A 56 7.89 14.02 -0.21
N VAL A 57 6.71 14.62 -0.25
CA VAL A 57 5.55 14.13 0.52
C VAL A 57 5.12 12.74 0.02
N ILE A 58 5.03 12.55 -1.29
CA ILE A 58 4.64 11.28 -1.89
C ILE A 58 5.66 10.19 -1.55
N ARG A 59 6.95 10.51 -1.65
CA ARG A 59 8.03 9.57 -1.31
C ARG A 59 7.94 9.11 0.13
N ALA A 60 7.76 10.03 1.07
CA ALA A 60 7.64 9.72 2.49
C ALA A 60 6.39 8.87 2.75
N ALA A 61 5.25 9.27 2.21
CA ALA A 61 4.00 8.57 2.43
C ALA A 61 4.05 7.12 1.90
N ILE A 62 4.50 6.93 0.68
CA ILE A 62 4.56 5.59 0.08
C ILE A 62 5.63 4.73 0.77
N GLY A 63 6.80 5.28 1.04
CA GLY A 63 7.90 4.54 1.66
C GLY A 63 7.60 4.10 3.08
N GLU A 64 6.79 4.87 3.81
CA GLU A 64 6.50 4.62 5.22
C GLU A 64 5.13 3.94 5.46
N HIS A 65 4.35 3.65 4.42
CA HIS A 65 3.00 3.11 4.65
C HIS A 65 2.99 1.70 5.21
N ASN A 66 4.06 0.94 5.03
CA ASN A 66 4.14 -0.46 5.45
C ASN A 66 5.04 -0.68 6.67
N VAL A 67 5.55 0.38 7.31
CA VAL A 67 6.40 0.24 8.49
C VAL A 67 5.55 0.21 9.76
N TYR A 68 6.07 -0.43 10.81
CA TYR A 68 5.40 -0.47 12.11
C TYR A 68 5.39 0.92 12.77
N GLU A 69 6.51 1.61 12.76
CA GLU A 69 6.63 2.98 13.26
C GLU A 69 7.12 3.90 12.14
N VAL A 70 6.45 5.04 11.99
CA VAL A 70 6.84 6.06 11.01
C VAL A 70 8.08 6.79 11.53
N ARG A 71 9.02 7.10 10.63
CA ARG A 71 10.26 7.81 11.01
C ARG A 71 9.96 9.13 11.71
N GLY A 72 10.82 9.48 12.69
CA GLY A 72 10.65 10.68 13.49
C GLY A 72 11.18 11.97 12.84
N ASP A 73 11.89 11.87 11.70
CA ASP A 73 12.51 13.01 11.01
C ASP A 73 11.65 13.58 9.88
N LEU A 74 10.41 13.13 9.73
CA LEU A 74 9.51 13.64 8.71
C LEU A 74 8.95 15.02 9.09
N SER A 75 8.72 15.87 8.08
CA SER A 75 8.01 17.13 8.27
C SER A 75 6.56 16.86 8.69
N LYS A 76 5.87 17.88 9.21
CA LYS A 76 4.47 17.75 9.61
C LYS A 76 3.59 17.28 8.47
N ARG A 77 3.80 17.81 7.27
CA ARG A 77 3.02 17.46 6.09
C ARG A 77 3.31 16.02 5.62
N GLU A 78 4.58 15.66 5.59
CA GLU A 78 5.00 14.30 5.26
C GLU A 78 4.41 13.29 6.25
N LEU A 79 4.48 13.59 7.54
CA LEU A 79 3.94 12.75 8.59
C LEU A 79 2.42 12.59 8.49
N HIS A 80 1.72 13.70 8.18
CA HIS A 80 0.27 13.68 8.01
C HIS A 80 -0.15 12.69 6.91
N PHE A 81 0.46 12.79 5.74
CA PHE A 81 0.11 11.91 4.61
C PHE A 81 0.61 10.48 4.81
N ALA A 82 1.76 10.29 5.44
CA ALA A 82 2.25 8.95 5.78
C ALA A 82 1.29 8.23 6.73
N ARG A 83 0.80 8.91 7.76
CA ARG A 83 -0.18 8.34 8.69
C ARG A 83 -1.52 8.09 8.03
N LEU A 84 -1.97 9.02 7.19
CA LEU A 84 -3.24 8.90 6.49
C LEU A 84 -3.29 7.66 5.60
N ILE A 85 -2.28 7.47 4.75
CA ILE A 85 -2.25 6.31 3.84
C ILE A 85 -2.03 5.00 4.61
N ARG A 86 -1.23 5.03 5.66
CA ARG A 86 -0.99 3.86 6.51
C ARG A 86 -2.28 3.38 7.17
N ASP A 87 -3.07 4.30 7.71
CA ASP A 87 -4.33 3.97 8.37
C ASP A 87 -5.37 3.50 7.35
N ALA A 88 -5.47 4.17 6.20
CA ALA A 88 -6.38 3.78 5.12
C ALA A 88 -6.06 2.37 4.59
N ASP A 89 -4.78 2.07 4.40
CA ASP A 89 -4.32 0.75 3.94
C ASP A 89 -4.71 -0.35 4.94
N LYS A 90 -4.51 -0.11 6.23
CA LYS A 90 -4.87 -1.08 7.26
C LYS A 90 -6.37 -1.29 7.37
N LEU A 91 -7.16 -0.23 7.24
CA LEU A 91 -8.63 -0.33 7.23
C LEU A 91 -9.10 -1.16 6.04
N ASP A 92 -8.48 -1.00 4.88
CA ASP A 92 -8.84 -1.76 3.69
C ASP A 92 -8.48 -3.25 3.84
N ILE A 93 -7.33 -3.56 4.41
CA ILE A 93 -6.93 -4.93 4.72
C ILE A 93 -7.94 -5.57 5.66
N PHE A 94 -8.36 -4.84 6.70
CA PHE A 94 -9.37 -5.33 7.64
C PHE A 94 -10.71 -5.60 6.94
N ARG A 95 -11.15 -4.70 6.06
CA ARG A 95 -12.37 -4.85 5.28
C ARG A 95 -12.33 -6.14 4.42
N VAL A 96 -11.22 -6.36 3.74
CA VAL A 96 -11.03 -7.55 2.90
C VAL A 96 -11.08 -8.83 3.75
N TYR A 97 -10.45 -8.80 4.91
CA TYR A 97 -10.45 -9.94 5.84
C TYR A 97 -11.88 -10.29 6.31
N VAL A 98 -12.67 -9.28 6.68
CA VAL A 98 -14.06 -9.48 7.11
C VAL A 98 -14.89 -10.08 5.97
N MET A 99 -14.75 -9.54 4.77
CA MET A 99 -15.46 -10.07 3.58
C MET A 99 -15.10 -11.52 3.30
N TYR A 100 -13.82 -11.87 3.41
CA TYR A 100 -13.35 -13.24 3.24
C TYR A 100 -13.99 -14.18 4.27
N ARG A 101 -14.02 -13.76 5.53
CA ARG A 101 -14.64 -14.52 6.62
C ARG A 101 -16.13 -14.76 6.37
N GLU A 102 -16.85 -13.75 5.92
CA GLU A 102 -18.26 -13.88 5.56
C GLU A 102 -18.49 -14.90 4.43
N LYS A 103 -17.69 -14.84 3.40
CA LYS A 103 -17.77 -15.80 2.29
C LYS A 103 -17.51 -17.23 2.74
N GLU A 104 -16.53 -17.44 3.58
CA GLU A 104 -16.23 -18.76 4.15
C GLU A 104 -17.39 -19.27 5.00
N HIS A 105 -17.98 -18.41 5.82
CA HIS A 105 -19.13 -18.78 6.66
C HIS A 105 -20.31 -19.21 5.79
N GLN A 106 -20.65 -18.42 4.77
CA GLN A 106 -21.72 -18.78 3.82
C GLN A 106 -21.45 -20.07 3.09
N ARG A 107 -20.21 -20.34 2.71
CA ARG A 107 -19.81 -21.57 2.04
C ARG A 107 -20.01 -22.77 2.95
N LEU A 108 -19.66 -22.67 4.23
CA LEU A 108 -19.84 -23.73 5.22
C LEU A 108 -21.33 -23.98 5.46
N GLU A 109 -22.14 -22.93 5.58
CA GLU A 109 -23.58 -23.05 5.73
C GLU A 109 -24.20 -23.80 4.56
N ARG A 110 -23.83 -23.47 3.33
CA ARG A 110 -24.30 -24.16 2.13
C ARG A 110 -23.95 -25.65 2.14
N ARG A 111 -22.78 -26.01 2.63
CA ARG A 111 -22.37 -27.41 2.76
C ARG A 111 -23.19 -28.16 3.78
N LEU A 112 -23.53 -27.52 4.90
CA LEU A 112 -24.30 -28.12 5.99
C LEU A 112 -25.77 -28.29 5.62
N VAL A 113 -26.33 -27.33 4.89
CA VAL A 113 -27.75 -27.32 4.49
C VAL A 113 -28.00 -28.08 3.20
N GLY A 114 -27.00 -28.19 2.31
CA GLY A 114 -26.91 -28.96 1.07
C GLY A 114 -28.14 -28.99 0.17
N PRO A 115 -28.05 -29.40 -1.08
CA PRO A 115 -29.25 -29.64 -1.87
C PRO A 115 -29.99 -30.88 -1.41
#